data_344629836cf4dde5109a36357f3ddb2b
#
_entry.id   344629836cf4dde5109a36357f3ddb2b
#
_cell.length_a   1.000
_cell.length_b   1.000
_cell.length_c   1.000
_cell.angle_alpha   90.00
_cell.angle_beta   90.00
_cell.angle_gamma   90.00
#
_symmetry.space_group_name_H-M   'P 1'
#
loop_
_entity.id
_entity.type
_entity.pdbx_description
1 polymer ?
#
loop_
_entity_poly.entity_id
_entity_poly.type
_entity_poly.pdbx_seq_one_letter_code
_entity_poly.pdbx_strand_id
1 'polypeptide(L)'
;MFRVSKKIKKCKKMLKSWSKDHFGSVKRQIAKTKELLWKAEEDAAKGGSYGPVSQIRRELNVLLDKESRMWKQRARTQWVAKGDKNTSYFHGVATQRKRRNFIKGIKDEEGVWQSAKGTISGIFMEYYTRLFTQSNPHELDRVLEGVQQVVIADMNAELVKPYTMEEVDIAIKQMAPLKAPGPDGMPPLFYQSFWEKIGPDVSEAVLSCLNSGTLLKSINHTFITLIPKVNNPETVMEFRPISLCNVIYKIISKAIANRLKPFLNSIVSEAQSAFTADRLIADNILIAFESLHYMKTQILGREGFMALKLDMSKAYNRVE
;
A
#
# COMPACT_ATOMS: atom_id res chain seq x y z
N MET A 1 19.69 -11.78 -6.82
CA MET A 1 18.55 -11.74 -5.86
C MET A 1 18.94 -12.04 -4.40
N PHE A 2 19.48 -13.19 -4.03
CA PHE A 2 19.85 -13.54 -2.64
C PHE A 2 20.87 -12.57 -1.99
N ARG A 3 21.95 -12.21 -2.71
CA ARG A 3 22.96 -11.24 -2.27
C ARG A 3 22.33 -9.89 -1.92
N VAL A 4 21.43 -9.39 -2.74
CA VAL A 4 20.72 -8.12 -2.51
C VAL A 4 19.82 -8.20 -1.27
N SER A 5 19.06 -9.29 -1.11
CA SER A 5 18.23 -9.50 0.09
C SER A 5 19.07 -9.48 1.38
N LYS A 6 20.25 -10.09 1.40
CA LYS A 6 21.19 -10.03 2.55
C LYS A 6 21.71 -8.60 2.79
N LYS A 7 22.09 -7.86 1.73
CA LYS A 7 22.53 -6.46 1.84
C LYS A 7 21.44 -5.59 2.47
N ILE A 8 20.18 -5.73 2.02
CA ILE A 8 19.03 -4.99 2.57
C ILE A 8 18.82 -5.30 4.05
N LYS A 9 18.86 -6.58 4.46
CA LYS A 9 18.71 -6.95 5.87
C LYS A 9 19.82 -6.32 6.74
N LYS A 10 21.07 -6.32 6.27
CA LYS A 10 22.20 -5.67 6.96
C LYS A 10 21.99 -4.17 7.07
N CYS A 11 21.62 -3.51 5.96
CA CYS A 11 21.35 -2.09 5.91
C CYS A 11 20.20 -1.69 6.89
N LYS A 12 19.09 -2.45 6.91
CA LYS A 12 18.01 -2.26 7.89
C LYS A 12 18.50 -2.29 9.33
N LYS A 13 19.34 -3.28 9.69
CA LYS A 13 19.90 -3.41 11.05
C LYS A 13 20.74 -2.19 11.41
N MET A 14 21.64 -1.77 10.50
CA MET A 14 22.52 -0.64 10.70
C MET A 14 21.74 0.69 10.83
N LEU A 15 20.77 0.93 9.94
CA LEU A 15 19.92 2.12 10.00
C LEU A 15 19.08 2.17 11.28
N LYS A 16 18.61 1.02 11.77
CA LYS A 16 17.86 0.95 13.02
C LYS A 16 18.73 1.29 14.25
N SER A 17 19.97 0.78 14.29
CA SER A 17 20.94 1.15 15.33
C SER A 17 21.28 2.64 15.24
N TRP A 18 21.69 3.10 14.08
CA TRP A 18 22.01 4.51 13.85
C TRP A 18 20.86 5.45 14.24
N SER A 19 19.62 5.10 13.86
CA SER A 19 18.44 5.90 14.25
C SER A 19 18.23 5.97 15.75
N LYS A 20 18.52 4.87 16.48
CA LYS A 20 18.42 4.85 17.94
C LYS A 20 19.50 5.73 18.58
N ASP A 21 20.73 5.69 18.05
CA ASP A 21 21.87 6.39 18.61
C ASP A 21 21.85 7.89 18.32
N HIS A 22 21.43 8.30 17.09
CA HIS A 22 21.45 9.69 16.64
C HIS A 22 20.14 10.44 16.87
N PHE A 23 18.99 9.78 16.79
CA PHE A 23 17.70 10.45 16.98
C PHE A 23 17.10 10.16 18.36
N GLY A 24 17.37 9.01 18.96
CA GLY A 24 16.81 8.62 20.23
C GLY A 24 15.28 8.77 20.29
N SER A 25 14.78 9.30 21.39
CA SER A 25 13.38 9.67 21.54
C SER A 25 13.21 11.18 21.38
N VAL A 26 12.76 11.62 20.20
CA VAL A 26 12.45 13.05 19.92
C VAL A 26 11.55 13.64 20.99
N LYS A 27 10.54 12.89 21.47
CA LYS A 27 9.65 13.32 22.56
C LYS A 27 10.39 13.61 23.86
N ARG A 28 11.37 12.78 24.25
CA ARG A 28 12.19 13.00 25.46
C ARG A 28 13.12 14.20 25.28
N GLN A 29 13.70 14.35 24.07
CA GLN A 29 14.55 15.50 23.76
C GLN A 29 13.76 16.80 23.86
N ILE A 30 12.54 16.87 23.28
CA ILE A 30 11.65 18.03 23.38
C ILE A 30 11.34 18.37 24.85
N ALA A 31 10.99 17.36 25.65
CA ALA A 31 10.69 17.58 27.07
C ALA A 31 11.90 18.15 27.81
N LYS A 32 13.10 17.59 27.62
CA LYS A 32 14.34 18.07 28.22
C LYS A 32 14.71 19.49 27.76
N THR A 33 14.58 19.76 26.45
CA THR A 33 14.92 21.08 25.89
C THR A 33 13.93 22.16 26.37
N LYS A 34 12.65 21.81 26.56
CA LYS A 34 11.67 22.72 27.19
C LYS A 34 12.02 23.06 28.63
N GLU A 35 12.47 22.08 29.41
CA GLU A 35 12.92 22.31 30.79
C GLU A 35 14.15 23.22 30.82
N LEU A 36 15.12 22.98 29.92
CA LEU A 36 16.30 23.86 29.79
C LEU A 36 15.93 25.28 29.36
N LEU A 37 14.97 25.41 28.44
CA LEU A 37 14.47 26.71 27.98
C LEU A 37 13.84 27.48 29.16
N TRP A 38 12.99 26.81 29.93
CA TRP A 38 12.35 27.44 31.11
C TRP A 38 13.38 27.95 32.13
N LYS A 39 14.42 27.16 32.45
CA LYS A 39 15.52 27.57 33.33
C LYS A 39 16.30 28.77 32.77
N ALA A 40 16.61 28.73 31.45
CA ALA A 40 17.32 29.85 30.83
C ALA A 40 16.49 31.13 30.75
N GLU A 41 15.17 31.03 30.58
CA GLU A 41 14.25 32.17 30.62
C GLU A 41 14.13 32.76 32.07
N GLU A 42 14.12 31.90 33.09
CA GLU A 42 14.13 32.31 34.47
C GLU A 42 15.44 33.05 34.86
N ASP A 43 16.59 32.52 34.42
CA ASP A 43 17.90 33.16 34.65
C ASP A 43 18.01 34.50 33.92
N ALA A 44 17.52 34.59 32.68
CA ALA A 44 17.47 35.84 31.92
C ALA A 44 16.57 36.90 32.59
N ALA A 45 15.44 36.49 33.17
CA ALA A 45 14.54 37.39 33.94
C ALA A 45 15.19 37.93 35.21
N LYS A 46 16.17 37.20 35.76
CA LYS A 46 16.96 37.64 36.95
C LYS A 46 18.19 38.50 36.58
N GLY A 47 18.31 38.92 35.30
CA GLY A 47 19.41 39.78 34.83
C GLY A 47 20.54 39.02 34.08
N GLY A 48 20.36 37.73 33.79
CA GLY A 48 21.30 36.93 33.00
C GLY A 48 21.27 37.23 31.51
N SER A 49 22.19 36.61 30.77
CA SER A 49 22.30 36.77 29.31
C SER A 49 21.15 36.10 28.52
N TYR A 50 20.61 36.80 27.51
CA TYR A 50 19.57 36.31 26.63
C TYR A 50 20.10 35.37 25.53
N GLY A 51 21.41 35.26 25.34
CA GLY A 51 22.07 34.40 24.33
C GLY A 51 21.66 32.93 24.44
N PRO A 52 21.75 32.28 25.60
CA PRO A 52 21.34 30.90 25.80
C PRO A 52 19.87 30.63 25.46
N VAL A 53 18.96 31.57 25.80
CA VAL A 53 17.51 31.46 25.51
C VAL A 53 17.29 31.33 24.00
N SER A 54 17.93 32.20 23.21
CA SER A 54 17.76 32.19 21.75
C SER A 54 18.33 30.93 21.08
N GLN A 55 19.41 30.39 21.64
CA GLN A 55 20.01 29.15 21.15
C GLN A 55 19.11 27.94 21.44
N ILE A 56 18.67 27.77 22.71
CA ILE A 56 17.80 26.66 23.12
C ILE A 56 16.46 26.72 22.39
N ARG A 57 15.92 27.90 22.12
CA ARG A 57 14.69 28.10 21.36
C ARG A 57 14.85 27.64 19.91
N ARG A 58 16.02 27.89 19.28
CA ARG A 58 16.33 27.35 17.92
C ARG A 58 16.41 25.83 17.93
N GLU A 59 17.08 25.24 18.91
CA GLU A 59 17.16 23.77 19.06
C GLU A 59 15.78 23.14 19.27
N LEU A 60 14.95 23.74 20.11
CA LEU A 60 13.57 23.30 20.32
C LEU A 60 12.75 23.33 19.03
N ASN A 61 12.87 24.38 18.21
CA ASN A 61 12.18 24.49 16.94
C ASN A 61 12.60 23.39 15.96
N VAL A 62 13.88 23.04 15.90
CA VAL A 62 14.37 21.92 15.09
C VAL A 62 13.77 20.58 15.55
N LEU A 63 13.66 20.35 16.84
CA LEU A 63 13.05 19.15 17.40
C LEU A 63 11.54 19.08 17.12
N LEU A 64 10.84 20.20 17.24
CA LEU A 64 9.41 20.31 16.93
C LEU A 64 9.15 20.07 15.43
N ASP A 65 10.02 20.56 14.53
CA ASP A 65 9.93 20.27 13.11
C ASP A 65 10.14 18.77 12.81
N LYS A 66 11.09 18.12 13.49
CA LYS A 66 11.29 16.67 13.38
C LYS A 66 10.05 15.90 13.84
N GLU A 67 9.47 16.29 14.96
CA GLU A 67 8.24 15.68 15.48
C GLU A 67 7.07 15.88 14.53
N SER A 68 6.88 17.08 14.01
CA SER A 68 5.83 17.41 13.02
C SER A 68 5.94 16.55 11.77
N ARG A 69 7.14 16.43 11.17
CA ARG A 69 7.38 15.57 10.00
C ARG A 69 7.06 14.12 10.28
N MET A 70 7.46 13.59 11.44
CA MET A 70 7.18 12.22 11.84
C MET A 70 5.67 11.95 11.97
N TRP A 71 4.91 12.89 12.59
CA TRP A 71 3.47 12.73 12.74
C TRP A 71 2.70 12.94 11.44
N LYS A 72 3.12 13.88 10.60
CA LYS A 72 2.57 14.07 9.25
C LYS A 72 2.72 12.80 8.41
N GLN A 73 3.88 12.16 8.44
CA GLN A 73 4.11 10.88 7.77
C GLN A 73 3.20 9.76 8.29
N ARG A 74 3.00 9.67 9.62
CA ARG A 74 2.11 8.67 10.25
C ARG A 74 0.63 8.93 9.96
N ALA A 75 0.21 10.18 9.95
CA ALA A 75 -1.16 10.56 9.64
C ALA A 75 -1.54 10.33 8.18
N ARG A 76 -0.56 10.29 7.25
CA ARG A 76 -0.77 10.14 5.79
C ARG A 76 -1.83 11.11 5.23
N THR A 77 -1.89 12.32 5.74
CA THR A 77 -2.78 13.38 5.26
C THR A 77 -2.05 14.20 4.21
N GLN A 78 -2.56 14.22 2.97
CA GLN A 78 -1.92 14.92 1.85
C GLN A 78 -2.38 16.38 1.71
N TRP A 79 -3.58 16.73 2.16
CA TRP A 79 -4.20 18.03 1.87
C TRP A 79 -3.67 19.19 2.71
N VAL A 80 -2.97 18.91 3.81
CA VAL A 80 -2.28 19.96 4.60
C VAL A 80 -0.85 20.14 4.06
N ALA A 81 -0.72 20.59 2.81
CA ALA A 81 0.59 20.69 2.15
C ALA A 81 1.38 21.94 2.56
N LYS A 82 0.72 23.03 3.00
CA LYS A 82 1.40 24.31 3.29
C LYS A 82 0.85 24.97 4.55
N GLY A 83 1.69 25.15 5.54
CA GLY A 83 1.56 26.21 6.54
C GLY A 83 1.26 25.81 7.98
N ASP A 84 0.45 24.83 8.29
CA ASP A 84 0.08 24.57 9.68
C ASP A 84 0.91 23.47 10.34
N LYS A 85 1.65 23.83 11.40
CA LYS A 85 2.44 22.88 12.23
C LYS A 85 1.57 22.19 13.30
N ASN A 86 0.27 21.97 13.02
CA ASN A 86 -0.66 21.41 13.98
C ASN A 86 -0.38 19.92 14.25
N THR A 87 0.62 19.66 15.08
CA THR A 87 0.99 18.30 15.51
C THR A 87 -0.15 17.60 16.24
N SER A 88 -1.00 18.34 16.98
CA SER A 88 -2.16 17.80 17.69
C SER A 88 -3.16 17.15 16.74
N TYR A 89 -3.45 17.78 15.60
CA TYR A 89 -4.30 17.22 14.56
C TYR A 89 -3.76 15.89 14.03
N PHE A 90 -2.47 15.84 13.66
CA PHE A 90 -1.84 14.62 13.14
C PHE A 90 -1.79 13.49 14.17
N HIS A 91 -1.59 13.82 15.43
CA HIS A 91 -1.71 12.89 16.55
C HIS A 91 -3.14 12.33 16.67
N GLY A 92 -4.14 13.20 16.61
CA GLY A 92 -5.55 12.84 16.65
C GLY A 92 -5.90 11.84 15.55
N VAL A 93 -5.59 12.18 14.29
CA VAL A 93 -5.85 11.34 13.11
C VAL A 93 -5.14 9.98 13.21
N ALA A 94 -3.86 9.97 13.59
CA ALA A 94 -3.10 8.71 13.71
C ALA A 94 -3.65 7.83 14.84
N THR A 95 -4.04 8.41 15.98
CA THR A 95 -4.61 7.70 17.13
C THR A 95 -6.01 7.17 16.81
N GLN A 96 -6.86 7.96 16.17
CA GLN A 96 -8.19 7.55 15.74
C GLN A 96 -8.10 6.37 14.75
N ARG A 97 -7.19 6.46 13.76
CA ARG A 97 -6.96 5.36 12.81
C ARG A 97 -6.46 4.09 13.51
N LYS A 98 -5.56 4.21 14.49
CA LYS A 98 -5.10 3.08 15.30
C LYS A 98 -6.24 2.44 16.08
N ARG A 99 -7.11 3.23 16.70
CA ARG A 99 -8.29 2.75 17.44
C ARG A 99 -9.29 2.05 16.50
N ARG A 100 -9.57 2.65 15.34
CA ARG A 100 -10.47 2.10 14.34
C ARG A 100 -9.97 0.75 13.78
N ASN A 101 -8.67 0.62 13.55
CA ASN A 101 -8.08 -0.60 12.97
C ASN A 101 -7.75 -1.66 14.03
N PHE A 102 -8.00 -1.38 15.31
CA PHE A 102 -7.76 -2.35 16.38
C PHE A 102 -8.89 -3.39 16.40
N ILE A 103 -8.52 -4.66 16.26
CA ILE A 103 -9.47 -5.78 16.30
C ILE A 103 -9.68 -6.17 17.76
N LYS A 104 -10.85 -5.88 18.29
CA LYS A 104 -11.22 -6.20 19.68
C LYS A 104 -11.66 -7.65 19.84
N GLY A 105 -12.29 -8.19 18.82
CA GLY A 105 -12.81 -9.55 18.75
C GLY A 105 -13.42 -9.80 17.38
N ILE A 106 -13.83 -11.02 17.14
CA ILE A 106 -14.45 -11.45 15.89
C ILE A 106 -15.37 -12.65 16.16
N LYS A 107 -16.44 -12.78 15.39
CA LYS A 107 -17.29 -13.96 15.41
C LYS A 107 -16.62 -15.10 14.62
N ASP A 108 -16.62 -16.30 15.20
CA ASP A 108 -16.25 -17.53 14.50
C ASP A 108 -17.34 -17.98 13.51
N GLU A 109 -17.19 -19.17 12.92
CA GLU A 109 -18.16 -19.73 11.96
C GLU A 109 -19.49 -20.08 12.63
N GLU A 110 -19.50 -20.37 13.92
CA GLU A 110 -20.67 -20.62 14.74
C GLU A 110 -21.38 -19.35 15.25
N GLY A 111 -20.81 -18.17 14.92
CA GLY A 111 -21.34 -16.88 15.34
C GLY A 111 -20.96 -16.46 16.76
N VAL A 112 -20.09 -17.21 17.44
CA VAL A 112 -19.65 -16.93 18.81
C VAL A 112 -18.55 -15.88 18.81
N TRP A 113 -18.67 -14.89 19.71
CA TRP A 113 -17.68 -13.81 19.82
C TRP A 113 -16.38 -14.28 20.47
N GLN A 114 -15.26 -14.17 19.72
CA GLN A 114 -13.93 -14.53 20.17
C GLN A 114 -13.10 -13.27 20.42
N SER A 115 -12.52 -13.16 21.62
CA SER A 115 -11.67 -12.02 22.02
C SER A 115 -10.21 -12.39 22.27
N ALA A 116 -9.90 -13.68 22.44
CA ALA A 116 -8.55 -14.15 22.66
C ALA A 116 -7.69 -13.97 21.39
N LYS A 117 -6.55 -13.31 21.51
CA LYS A 117 -5.67 -12.99 20.37
C LYS A 117 -5.26 -14.20 19.55
N GLY A 118 -5.01 -15.35 20.19
CA GLY A 118 -4.65 -16.60 19.50
C GLY A 118 -5.80 -17.10 18.63
N THR A 119 -7.02 -17.16 19.19
CA THR A 119 -8.23 -17.60 18.49
C THR A 119 -8.56 -16.67 17.32
N ILE A 120 -8.53 -15.34 17.53
CA ILE A 120 -8.71 -14.35 16.46
C ILE A 120 -7.71 -14.59 15.33
N SER A 121 -6.43 -14.79 15.66
CA SER A 121 -5.39 -15.07 14.66
C SER A 121 -5.67 -16.36 13.89
N GLY A 122 -6.11 -17.41 14.58
CA GLY A 122 -6.50 -18.70 13.97
C GLY A 122 -7.61 -18.54 12.95
N ILE A 123 -8.70 -17.87 13.32
CA ILE A 123 -9.85 -17.62 12.45
C ILE A 123 -9.45 -16.89 11.18
N PHE A 124 -8.64 -15.81 11.29
CA PHE A 124 -8.15 -15.09 10.12
C PHE A 124 -7.21 -15.93 9.26
N MET A 125 -6.31 -16.71 9.87
CA MET A 125 -5.37 -17.57 9.14
C MET A 125 -6.14 -18.65 8.36
N GLU A 126 -7.07 -19.31 8.97
CA GLU A 126 -7.89 -20.34 8.33
C GLU A 126 -8.68 -19.79 7.16
N TYR A 127 -9.39 -18.68 7.37
CA TYR A 127 -10.16 -18.03 6.32
C TYR A 127 -9.30 -17.62 5.12
N TYR A 128 -8.16 -16.96 5.36
CA TYR A 128 -7.29 -16.51 4.25
C TYR A 128 -6.50 -17.65 3.62
N THR A 129 -6.17 -18.71 4.37
CA THR A 129 -5.58 -19.92 3.79
C THR A 129 -6.55 -20.55 2.79
N ARG A 130 -7.79 -20.73 3.19
CA ARG A 130 -8.84 -21.25 2.30
C ARG A 130 -9.08 -20.35 1.08
N LEU A 131 -9.10 -19.01 1.30
CA LEU A 131 -9.31 -18.03 0.22
C LEU A 131 -8.19 -18.00 -0.82
N PHE A 132 -6.93 -18.22 -0.40
CA PHE A 132 -5.75 -18.14 -1.28
C PHE A 132 -5.24 -19.52 -1.71
N THR A 133 -5.93 -20.59 -1.35
CA THR A 133 -5.61 -21.93 -1.85
C THR A 133 -6.35 -22.16 -3.15
N GLN A 134 -5.59 -22.54 -4.18
CA GLN A 134 -6.13 -22.85 -5.50
C GLN A 134 -7.05 -24.07 -5.43
N SER A 135 -8.19 -24.00 -6.14
CA SER A 135 -9.19 -25.07 -6.15
C SER A 135 -8.89 -26.15 -7.20
N ASN A 136 -7.89 -25.96 -8.08
CA ASN A 136 -7.60 -26.78 -9.24
C ASN A 136 -8.88 -27.02 -10.08
N PRO A 137 -9.42 -25.97 -10.69
CA PRO A 137 -10.67 -26.07 -11.43
C PRO A 137 -10.53 -27.07 -12.59
N HIS A 138 -11.53 -27.89 -12.75
CA HIS A 138 -11.72 -28.77 -13.90
C HIS A 138 -12.51 -27.99 -14.96
N GLU A 139 -12.40 -28.34 -16.24
CA GLU A 139 -13.15 -27.72 -17.34
C GLU A 139 -12.69 -26.30 -17.73
N LEU A 140 -11.41 -25.99 -17.59
CA LEU A 140 -10.85 -24.71 -18.08
C LEU A 140 -11.12 -24.52 -19.59
N ASP A 141 -11.05 -25.60 -20.36
CA ASP A 141 -11.26 -25.57 -21.83
C ASP A 141 -12.64 -25.02 -22.20
N ARG A 142 -13.70 -25.41 -21.46
CA ARG A 142 -15.06 -24.89 -21.66
C ARG A 142 -15.17 -23.37 -21.40
N VAL A 143 -14.41 -22.85 -20.45
CA VAL A 143 -14.36 -21.40 -20.21
C VAL A 143 -13.59 -20.70 -21.32
N LEU A 144 -12.49 -21.30 -21.76
CA LEU A 144 -11.62 -20.75 -22.80
C LEU A 144 -12.27 -20.76 -24.19
N GLU A 145 -13.18 -21.69 -24.49
CA GLU A 145 -13.98 -21.71 -25.75
C GLU A 145 -14.76 -20.38 -25.94
N GLY A 146 -15.20 -19.74 -24.85
CA GLY A 146 -15.90 -18.45 -24.88
C GLY A 146 -14.99 -17.24 -24.99
N VAL A 147 -13.66 -17.41 -24.89
CA VAL A 147 -12.69 -16.31 -24.89
C VAL A 147 -12.06 -16.18 -26.28
N GLN A 148 -12.29 -15.06 -26.95
CA GLN A 148 -11.65 -14.78 -28.23
C GLN A 148 -10.17 -14.49 -28.05
N GLN A 149 -9.34 -14.99 -28.96
CA GLN A 149 -7.91 -14.67 -29.00
C GLN A 149 -7.72 -13.24 -29.49
N VAL A 150 -7.38 -12.34 -28.57
CA VAL A 150 -7.18 -10.90 -28.83
C VAL A 150 -5.69 -10.56 -28.94
N VAL A 151 -4.83 -11.35 -28.27
CA VAL A 151 -3.37 -11.13 -28.27
C VAL A 151 -2.81 -11.67 -29.56
N ILE A 152 -2.40 -10.78 -30.47
CA ILE A 152 -1.75 -11.13 -31.74
C ILE A 152 -0.25 -11.43 -31.58
N ALA A 153 0.37 -12.01 -32.57
CA ALA A 153 1.78 -12.43 -32.54
C ALA A 153 2.74 -11.27 -32.20
N ASP A 154 2.51 -10.09 -32.75
CA ASP A 154 3.36 -8.90 -32.49
C ASP A 154 3.24 -8.41 -31.06
N MET A 155 2.03 -8.39 -30.48
CA MET A 155 1.83 -8.07 -29.07
C MET A 155 2.55 -9.07 -28.17
N ASN A 156 2.43 -10.36 -28.49
CA ASN A 156 3.10 -11.42 -27.75
C ASN A 156 4.63 -11.30 -27.85
N ALA A 157 5.16 -10.99 -29.00
CA ALA A 157 6.59 -10.75 -29.22
C ALA A 157 7.12 -9.61 -28.32
N GLU A 158 6.36 -8.50 -28.22
CA GLU A 158 6.71 -7.39 -27.33
C GLU A 158 6.64 -7.78 -25.83
N LEU A 159 5.60 -8.54 -25.45
CA LEU A 159 5.40 -8.95 -24.06
C LEU A 159 6.48 -9.91 -23.55
N VAL A 160 7.01 -10.79 -24.42
CA VAL A 160 8.01 -11.81 -24.05
C VAL A 160 9.46 -11.35 -24.24
N LYS A 161 9.72 -10.15 -24.78
CA LYS A 161 11.07 -9.60 -24.89
C LYS A 161 11.82 -9.62 -23.54
N PRO A 162 13.12 -9.85 -23.52
CA PRO A 162 13.92 -9.70 -22.31
C PRO A 162 13.72 -8.31 -21.68
N TYR A 163 13.63 -8.27 -20.36
CA TYR A 163 13.50 -7.01 -19.63
C TYR A 163 14.82 -6.25 -19.59
N THR A 164 14.74 -4.92 -19.61
CA THR A 164 15.90 -4.02 -19.64
C THR A 164 16.08 -3.25 -18.33
N MET A 165 17.25 -2.65 -18.14
CA MET A 165 17.53 -1.80 -16.97
C MET A 165 16.63 -0.55 -16.95
N GLU A 166 16.33 0.01 -18.11
CA GLU A 166 15.47 1.19 -18.28
C GLU A 166 14.05 0.91 -17.77
N GLU A 167 13.50 -0.28 -18.02
CA GLU A 167 12.18 -0.68 -17.51
C GLU A 167 12.18 -0.76 -15.97
N VAL A 168 13.26 -1.23 -15.37
CA VAL A 168 13.44 -1.27 -13.91
C VAL A 168 13.55 0.14 -13.33
N ASP A 169 14.30 1.03 -13.99
CA ASP A 169 14.47 2.44 -13.60
C ASP A 169 13.14 3.20 -13.66
N ILE A 170 12.36 2.98 -14.71
CA ILE A 170 11.02 3.57 -14.86
C ILE A 170 10.11 3.04 -13.75
N ALA A 171 10.13 1.75 -13.47
CA ALA A 171 9.30 1.14 -12.46
C ALA A 171 9.55 1.74 -11.07
N ILE A 172 10.80 1.93 -10.65
CA ILE A 172 11.11 2.53 -9.34
C ILE A 172 10.76 4.02 -9.28
N LYS A 173 11.03 4.79 -10.35
CA LYS A 173 10.69 6.22 -10.43
C LYS A 173 9.19 6.49 -10.31
N GLN A 174 8.35 5.61 -10.86
CA GLN A 174 6.89 5.71 -10.80
C GLN A 174 6.29 5.35 -9.43
N MET A 175 7.08 4.81 -8.50
CA MET A 175 6.55 4.45 -7.18
C MET A 175 6.38 5.67 -6.29
N ALA A 176 5.25 5.75 -5.57
CA ALA A 176 5.07 6.76 -4.54
C ALA A 176 6.07 6.53 -3.38
N PRO A 177 6.90 7.53 -3.03
CA PRO A 177 8.04 7.39 -2.10
C PRO A 177 7.66 6.85 -0.71
N LEU A 178 6.54 7.31 -0.18
CA LEU A 178 6.08 7.03 1.19
C LEU A 178 5.10 5.85 1.29
N LYS A 179 5.02 4.97 0.29
CA LYS A 179 4.22 3.74 0.42
C LYS A 179 4.76 2.86 1.54
N ALA A 180 3.84 2.15 2.21
CA ALA A 180 4.19 1.25 3.30
C ALA A 180 5.22 0.20 2.85
N PRO A 181 6.28 -0.01 3.64
CA PRO A 181 7.28 -1.03 3.36
C PRO A 181 6.73 -2.43 3.58
N GLY A 182 7.37 -3.40 2.97
CA GLY A 182 7.15 -4.83 3.22
C GLY A 182 7.90 -5.35 4.45
N PRO A 183 8.09 -6.69 4.54
CA PRO A 183 8.84 -7.34 5.63
C PRO A 183 10.29 -6.85 5.77
N ASP A 184 10.90 -6.41 4.67
CA ASP A 184 12.24 -5.81 4.66
C ASP A 184 12.30 -4.47 5.42
N GLY A 185 11.17 -3.78 5.59
CA GLY A 185 11.06 -2.51 6.29
C GLY A 185 11.60 -1.31 5.52
N MET A 186 11.95 -1.46 4.24
CA MET A 186 12.48 -0.40 3.39
C MET A 186 11.39 0.19 2.50
N PRO A 187 11.10 1.52 2.59
CA PRO A 187 10.14 2.18 1.71
C PRO A 187 10.75 2.46 0.32
N PRO A 188 9.94 2.71 -0.73
CA PRO A 188 10.44 3.12 -2.04
C PRO A 188 11.38 4.33 -2.00
N LEU A 189 11.13 5.29 -1.09
CA LEU A 189 11.99 6.45 -0.87
C LEU A 189 13.46 6.08 -0.64
N PHE A 190 13.73 5.01 0.12
CA PHE A 190 15.10 4.54 0.36
C PHE A 190 15.78 4.15 -0.96
N TYR A 191 15.10 3.38 -1.80
CA TYR A 191 15.63 2.97 -3.09
C TYR A 191 15.82 4.16 -4.01
N GLN A 192 14.84 5.06 -4.11
CA GLN A 192 14.92 6.26 -4.96
C GLN A 192 16.06 7.20 -4.53
N SER A 193 16.23 7.43 -3.21
CA SER A 193 17.26 8.33 -2.69
C SER A 193 18.69 7.80 -2.86
N PHE A 194 18.86 6.49 -2.94
CA PHE A 194 20.18 5.86 -3.06
C PHE A 194 20.36 5.12 -4.38
N TRP A 195 19.50 5.38 -5.37
CA TRP A 195 19.46 4.62 -6.61
C TRP A 195 20.79 4.60 -7.37
N GLU A 196 21.51 5.69 -7.40
CA GLU A 196 22.84 5.78 -8.03
C GLU A 196 23.83 4.74 -7.47
N LYS A 197 23.71 4.43 -6.17
CA LYS A 197 24.63 3.49 -5.47
C LYS A 197 24.14 2.04 -5.47
N ILE A 198 22.83 1.83 -5.33
CA ILE A 198 22.26 0.50 -5.16
C ILE A 198 21.50 0.00 -6.39
N GLY A 199 21.18 0.90 -7.32
CA GLY A 199 20.42 0.62 -8.54
C GLY A 199 21.02 -0.53 -9.35
N PRO A 200 22.29 -0.54 -9.67
CA PRO A 200 22.92 -1.61 -10.46
C PRO A 200 22.71 -2.99 -9.84
N ASP A 201 22.99 -3.15 -8.54
CA ASP A 201 22.78 -4.43 -7.83
C ASP A 201 21.30 -4.85 -7.79
N VAL A 202 20.39 -3.88 -7.61
CA VAL A 202 18.94 -4.13 -7.54
C VAL A 202 18.40 -4.48 -8.92
N SER A 203 18.80 -3.74 -9.96
CA SER A 203 18.36 -3.98 -11.35
C SER A 203 18.83 -5.34 -11.85
N GLU A 204 20.09 -5.71 -11.60
CA GLU A 204 20.59 -7.06 -11.93
C GLU A 204 19.74 -8.15 -11.26
N ALA A 205 19.43 -7.97 -9.97
CA ALA A 205 18.60 -8.91 -9.24
C ALA A 205 17.16 -9.00 -9.77
N VAL A 206 16.55 -7.86 -10.14
CA VAL A 206 15.20 -7.78 -10.72
C VAL A 206 15.18 -8.42 -12.10
N LEU A 207 16.14 -8.08 -12.97
CA LEU A 207 16.26 -8.65 -14.31
C LEU A 207 16.48 -10.15 -14.29
N SER A 208 17.35 -10.63 -13.39
CA SER A 208 17.52 -12.08 -13.17
C SER A 208 16.20 -12.78 -12.85
N CYS A 209 15.34 -12.15 -12.03
CA CYS A 209 14.02 -12.71 -11.73
C CYS A 209 13.06 -12.64 -12.92
N LEU A 210 12.97 -11.48 -13.57
CA LEU A 210 12.04 -11.26 -14.70
C LEU A 210 12.35 -12.16 -15.89
N ASN A 211 13.65 -12.34 -16.21
CA ASN A 211 14.06 -13.11 -17.38
C ASN A 211 14.16 -14.62 -17.11
N SER A 212 14.31 -15.05 -15.84
CA SER A 212 14.33 -16.47 -15.48
C SER A 212 13.00 -17.02 -14.98
N GLY A 213 12.03 -16.16 -14.66
CA GLY A 213 10.78 -16.55 -14.01
C GLY A 213 10.91 -17.00 -12.55
N THR A 214 12.14 -16.93 -11.96
CA THR A 214 12.39 -17.48 -10.63
C THR A 214 12.39 -16.37 -9.57
N LEU A 215 11.45 -16.45 -8.62
CA LEU A 215 11.34 -15.51 -7.50
C LEU A 215 11.71 -16.17 -6.18
N LEU A 216 12.61 -15.56 -5.40
CA LEU A 216 12.96 -16.06 -4.08
C LEU A 216 11.76 -15.98 -3.10
N LYS A 217 11.50 -17.06 -2.36
CA LYS A 217 10.45 -17.10 -1.31
C LYS A 217 10.52 -15.92 -0.33
N SER A 218 11.74 -15.49 0.04
CA SER A 218 11.93 -14.35 0.95
C SER A 218 11.54 -12.99 0.37
N ILE A 219 11.54 -12.82 -0.96
CA ILE A 219 11.10 -11.62 -1.66
C ILE A 219 9.58 -11.67 -1.87
N ASN A 220 9.04 -12.85 -2.17
CA ASN A 220 7.60 -13.08 -2.30
C ASN A 220 6.87 -13.01 -0.94
N HIS A 221 7.57 -13.23 0.18
CA HIS A 221 6.98 -13.13 1.51
C HIS A 221 6.41 -11.74 1.76
N THR A 222 5.14 -11.67 2.15
CA THR A 222 4.41 -10.43 2.41
C THR A 222 3.68 -10.47 3.76
N PHE A 223 3.48 -9.30 4.37
CA PHE A 223 2.57 -9.18 5.50
C PHE A 223 1.18 -8.78 5.00
N ILE A 224 0.16 -9.47 5.48
CA ILE A 224 -1.23 -9.09 5.26
C ILE A 224 -1.69 -8.24 6.43
N THR A 225 -2.08 -6.99 6.14
CA THR A 225 -2.65 -6.07 7.12
C THR A 225 -4.14 -5.96 6.89
N LEU A 226 -4.90 -6.14 7.96
CA LEU A 226 -6.36 -6.12 7.92
C LEU A 226 -6.89 -4.71 8.16
N ILE A 227 -7.71 -4.20 7.24
CA ILE A 227 -8.34 -2.89 7.34
C ILE A 227 -9.86 -3.07 7.39
N PRO A 228 -10.55 -2.56 8.43
CA PRO A 228 -12.00 -2.64 8.53
C PRO A 228 -12.69 -1.95 7.35
N LYS A 229 -13.70 -2.60 6.76
CA LYS A 229 -14.58 -2.02 5.73
C LYS A 229 -15.68 -1.17 6.37
N VAL A 230 -16.13 -1.59 7.54
CA VAL A 230 -17.22 -0.98 8.30
C VAL A 230 -16.74 -0.52 9.67
N ASN A 231 -17.55 0.27 10.36
CA ASN A 231 -17.31 0.58 11.77
C ASN A 231 -17.73 -0.63 12.62
N ASN A 232 -16.88 -1.01 13.59
CA ASN A 232 -17.09 -2.18 14.48
C ASN A 232 -17.33 -3.48 13.69
N PRO A 233 -16.34 -3.98 12.94
CA PRO A 233 -16.45 -5.21 12.18
C PRO A 233 -16.60 -6.41 13.15
N GLU A 234 -17.47 -7.34 12.80
CA GLU A 234 -17.77 -8.54 13.59
C GLU A 234 -17.31 -9.83 12.89
N THR A 235 -17.16 -9.80 11.55
CA THR A 235 -16.81 -10.97 10.76
C THR A 235 -15.53 -10.75 9.95
N VAL A 236 -14.82 -11.81 9.56
CA VAL A 236 -13.61 -11.76 8.71
C VAL A 236 -13.88 -11.10 7.37
N MET A 237 -15.10 -11.25 6.84
CA MET A 237 -15.50 -10.71 5.54
C MET A 237 -15.53 -9.17 5.52
N GLU A 238 -15.70 -8.57 6.69
CA GLU A 238 -15.72 -7.10 6.86
C GLU A 238 -14.33 -6.46 6.91
N PHE A 239 -13.28 -7.24 6.73
CA PHE A 239 -11.92 -6.74 6.59
C PHE A 239 -11.42 -6.83 5.15
N ARG A 240 -10.60 -5.83 4.75
CA ARG A 240 -9.82 -5.86 3.52
C ARG A 240 -8.42 -6.36 3.83
N PRO A 241 -7.95 -7.42 3.20
CA PRO A 241 -6.54 -7.80 3.26
C PRO A 241 -5.72 -6.85 2.40
N ILE A 242 -4.74 -6.19 2.99
CA ILE A 242 -3.79 -5.34 2.27
C ILE A 242 -2.42 -5.98 2.35
N SER A 243 -1.87 -6.37 1.21
CA SER A 243 -0.56 -6.97 1.09
C SER A 243 0.56 -5.92 1.18
N LEU A 244 1.44 -6.08 2.15
CA LEU A 244 2.63 -5.25 2.33
C LEU A 244 3.84 -5.98 1.76
N CYS A 245 4.02 -5.89 0.43
CA CYS A 245 5.11 -6.53 -0.29
C CYS A 245 6.43 -5.75 -0.16
N ASN A 246 7.54 -6.45 -0.31
CA ASN A 246 8.87 -5.85 -0.45
C ASN A 246 8.94 -4.93 -1.68
N VAL A 247 9.81 -3.90 -1.63
CA VAL A 247 9.94 -2.96 -2.76
C VAL A 247 10.47 -3.67 -4.01
N ILE A 248 11.40 -4.60 -3.87
CA ILE A 248 11.88 -5.40 -5.01
C ILE A 248 10.72 -6.12 -5.71
N TYR A 249 9.82 -6.76 -4.96
CA TYR A 249 8.62 -7.38 -5.53
C TYR A 249 7.74 -6.36 -6.26
N LYS A 250 7.59 -5.16 -5.68
CA LYS A 250 6.83 -4.07 -6.31
C LYS A 250 7.47 -3.56 -7.60
N ILE A 251 8.81 -3.54 -7.69
CA ILE A 251 9.54 -3.18 -8.91
C ILE A 251 9.25 -4.23 -9.99
N ILE A 252 9.38 -5.51 -9.66
CA ILE A 252 9.09 -6.63 -10.58
C ILE A 252 7.66 -6.51 -11.13
N SER A 253 6.66 -6.46 -10.25
CA SER A 253 5.25 -6.38 -10.67
C SER A 253 4.93 -5.07 -11.42
N LYS A 254 5.61 -3.97 -11.10
CA LYS A 254 5.42 -2.70 -11.81
C LYS A 254 6.03 -2.72 -13.21
N ALA A 255 7.18 -3.36 -13.40
CA ALA A 255 7.79 -3.55 -14.72
C ALA A 255 6.87 -4.39 -15.63
N ILE A 256 6.35 -5.51 -15.10
CA ILE A 256 5.37 -6.35 -15.82
C ILE A 256 4.12 -5.54 -16.18
N ALA A 257 3.55 -4.81 -15.21
CA ALA A 257 2.36 -3.99 -15.43
C ALA A 257 2.60 -2.86 -16.45
N ASN A 258 3.78 -2.23 -16.43
CA ASN A 258 4.12 -1.20 -17.41
C ASN A 258 4.19 -1.77 -18.84
N ARG A 259 4.75 -2.97 -18.99
CA ARG A 259 4.85 -3.64 -20.30
C ARG A 259 3.47 -4.08 -20.82
N LEU A 260 2.58 -4.52 -19.95
CA LEU A 260 1.21 -4.90 -20.32
C LEU A 260 0.32 -3.68 -20.63
N LYS A 261 0.58 -2.54 -20.00
CA LYS A 261 -0.29 -1.36 -20.06
C LYS A 261 -0.65 -0.88 -21.46
N PRO A 262 0.27 -0.83 -22.46
CA PRO A 262 -0.08 -0.40 -23.83
C PRO A 262 -1.14 -1.28 -24.51
N PHE A 263 -1.22 -2.54 -24.12
CA PHE A 263 -2.12 -3.53 -24.73
C PHE A 263 -3.46 -3.67 -24.00
N LEU A 264 -3.62 -3.06 -22.81
CA LEU A 264 -4.84 -3.23 -21.98
C LEU A 264 -6.11 -2.82 -22.71
N ASN A 265 -6.07 -1.75 -23.50
CA ASN A 265 -7.25 -1.29 -24.22
C ASN A 265 -7.74 -2.28 -25.31
N SER A 266 -6.84 -3.09 -25.84
CA SER A 266 -7.16 -4.13 -26.82
C SER A 266 -7.60 -5.45 -26.18
N ILE A 267 -7.08 -5.75 -24.97
CA ILE A 267 -7.31 -7.02 -24.27
C ILE A 267 -8.57 -6.97 -23.41
N VAL A 268 -8.86 -5.79 -22.84
CA VAL A 268 -9.93 -5.60 -21.85
C VAL A 268 -11.18 -5.06 -22.55
N SER A 269 -12.33 -5.71 -22.32
CA SER A 269 -13.64 -5.30 -22.85
C SER A 269 -13.88 -3.79 -22.64
N GLU A 270 -14.53 -3.14 -23.60
CA GLU A 270 -14.89 -1.71 -23.52
C GLU A 270 -15.78 -1.39 -22.30
N ALA A 271 -16.59 -2.34 -21.87
CA ALA A 271 -17.43 -2.22 -20.70
C ALA A 271 -16.65 -2.13 -19.37
N GLN A 272 -15.38 -2.55 -19.34
CA GLN A 272 -14.52 -2.46 -18.15
C GLN A 272 -13.83 -1.11 -18.09
N SER A 273 -14.24 -0.25 -17.15
CA SER A 273 -13.64 1.07 -16.94
C SER A 273 -12.59 1.09 -15.81
N ALA A 274 -12.77 0.25 -14.78
CA ALA A 274 -11.88 0.26 -13.64
C ALA A 274 -10.46 -0.23 -14.01
N PHE A 275 -9.43 0.53 -13.59
CA PHE A 275 -8.00 0.25 -13.80
C PHE A 275 -7.51 0.28 -15.25
N THR A 276 -8.34 0.67 -16.19
CA THR A 276 -7.97 0.87 -17.60
C THR A 276 -7.72 2.35 -17.84
N ALA A 277 -6.62 2.71 -18.52
CA ALA A 277 -6.29 4.10 -18.81
C ALA A 277 -7.37 4.72 -19.72
N ASP A 278 -7.61 6.01 -19.54
CA ASP A 278 -8.49 6.84 -20.36
C ASP A 278 -10.00 6.45 -20.35
N ARG A 279 -10.39 5.56 -19.41
CA ARG A 279 -11.79 5.17 -19.17
C ARG A 279 -12.29 5.74 -17.84
N LEU A 280 -13.49 6.32 -17.85
CA LEU A 280 -14.09 6.92 -16.67
C LEU A 280 -15.14 5.98 -16.05
N ILE A 281 -15.12 5.83 -14.74
CA ILE A 281 -16.16 5.08 -14.00
C ILE A 281 -17.54 5.77 -14.19
N ALA A 282 -17.55 7.08 -14.41
CA ALA A 282 -18.77 7.85 -14.67
C ALA A 282 -19.51 7.35 -15.91
N ASP A 283 -18.82 6.90 -16.95
CA ASP A 283 -19.44 6.41 -18.19
C ASP A 283 -20.30 5.17 -17.91
N ASN A 284 -19.81 4.24 -17.09
CA ASN A 284 -20.60 3.07 -16.70
C ASN A 284 -21.83 3.43 -15.85
N ILE A 285 -21.73 4.49 -15.04
CA ILE A 285 -22.87 4.98 -14.25
C ILE A 285 -23.93 5.59 -15.18
N LEU A 286 -23.51 6.36 -16.18
CA LEU A 286 -24.42 6.96 -17.17
C LEU A 286 -25.11 5.89 -18.01
N ILE A 287 -24.38 4.90 -18.52
CA ILE A 287 -24.94 3.77 -19.27
C ILE A 287 -25.98 3.02 -18.44
N ALA A 288 -25.65 2.72 -17.17
CA ALA A 288 -26.59 2.06 -16.27
C ALA A 288 -27.84 2.91 -16.01
N PHE A 289 -27.67 4.24 -15.83
CA PHE A 289 -28.78 5.17 -15.64
C PHE A 289 -29.69 5.22 -16.85
N GLU A 290 -29.15 5.39 -18.06
CA GLU A 290 -29.91 5.43 -19.29
C GLU A 290 -30.62 4.10 -19.57
N SER A 291 -29.94 2.97 -19.36
CA SER A 291 -30.53 1.64 -19.50
C SER A 291 -31.74 1.45 -18.58
N LEU A 292 -31.59 1.83 -17.30
CA LEU A 292 -32.70 1.75 -16.33
C LEU A 292 -33.82 2.72 -16.65
N HIS A 293 -33.49 3.92 -17.16
CA HIS A 293 -34.49 4.90 -17.61
C HIS A 293 -35.29 4.38 -18.80
N TYR A 294 -34.59 3.81 -19.81
CA TYR A 294 -35.22 3.16 -20.97
C TYR A 294 -36.16 2.04 -20.50
N MET A 295 -35.70 1.13 -19.66
CA MET A 295 -36.53 0.03 -19.11
C MET A 295 -37.77 0.55 -18.37
N LYS A 296 -37.67 1.67 -17.66
CA LYS A 296 -38.79 2.28 -16.95
C LYS A 296 -39.79 2.96 -17.87
N THR A 297 -39.35 3.50 -19.00
CA THR A 297 -40.21 4.23 -19.96
C THR A 297 -40.89 3.30 -20.96
N GLN A 298 -40.32 2.15 -21.25
CA GLN A 298 -40.83 1.13 -22.17
C GLN A 298 -41.78 0.11 -21.48
N ILE A 299 -42.82 0.62 -20.83
CA ILE A 299 -43.81 -0.19 -20.09
C ILE A 299 -44.90 -0.78 -21.03
N LEU A 300 -44.87 -0.41 -22.31
CA LEU A 300 -45.88 -0.81 -23.30
C LEU A 300 -45.45 -2.10 -24.02
N GLY A 301 -45.94 -3.26 -23.52
CA GLY A 301 -45.74 -4.54 -24.18
C GLY A 301 -45.96 -5.74 -23.22
N ARG A 302 -46.03 -6.96 -23.79
CA ARG A 302 -46.13 -8.22 -23.01
C ARG A 302 -44.77 -8.70 -22.47
N GLU A 303 -43.67 -8.14 -22.98
CA GLU A 303 -42.31 -8.50 -22.56
C GLU A 303 -41.76 -7.46 -21.60
N GLY A 304 -41.37 -7.92 -20.41
CA GLY A 304 -40.73 -7.09 -19.40
C GLY A 304 -39.21 -7.17 -19.47
N PHE A 305 -38.50 -6.08 -19.14
CA PHE A 305 -37.05 -6.06 -19.00
C PHE A 305 -36.68 -6.33 -17.55
N MET A 306 -35.56 -7.07 -17.36
CA MET A 306 -34.98 -7.31 -16.03
C MET A 306 -33.51 -6.91 -16.04
N ALA A 307 -33.09 -6.11 -15.06
CA ALA A 307 -31.69 -5.80 -14.82
C ALA A 307 -31.16 -6.67 -13.67
N LEU A 308 -30.10 -7.44 -13.93
CA LEU A 308 -29.43 -8.28 -12.92
C LEU A 308 -28.09 -7.66 -12.57
N LYS A 309 -27.93 -7.29 -11.28
CA LYS A 309 -26.64 -6.85 -10.74
C LYS A 309 -25.92 -8.03 -10.11
N LEU A 310 -24.78 -8.41 -10.67
CA LEU A 310 -23.90 -9.44 -10.10
C LEU A 310 -22.76 -8.75 -9.34
N ASP A 311 -22.52 -9.16 -8.11
CA ASP A 311 -21.42 -8.68 -7.26
C ASP A 311 -20.63 -9.87 -6.70
N MET A 312 -19.39 -10.02 -7.18
CA MET A 312 -18.49 -11.07 -6.72
C MET A 312 -17.70 -10.59 -5.51
N SER A 313 -18.02 -11.11 -4.34
CA SER A 313 -17.30 -10.83 -3.10
C SER A 313 -15.82 -11.21 -3.22
N LYS A 314 -14.92 -10.23 -3.04
CA LYS A 314 -13.46 -10.40 -3.14
C LYS A 314 -13.01 -10.97 -4.50
N ALA A 315 -13.56 -10.47 -5.58
CA ALA A 315 -13.28 -10.92 -6.95
C ALA A 315 -11.77 -11.14 -7.21
N TYR A 316 -10.92 -10.16 -6.89
CA TYR A 316 -9.45 -10.25 -7.05
C TYR A 316 -8.77 -11.42 -6.33
N ASN A 317 -9.40 -11.97 -5.30
CA ASN A 317 -8.82 -13.05 -4.50
C ASN A 317 -9.45 -14.41 -4.80
N ARG A 318 -10.47 -14.44 -5.66
CA ARG A 318 -11.24 -15.64 -6.00
C ARG A 318 -11.16 -16.05 -7.46
N VAL A 319 -10.69 -15.15 -8.32
CA VAL A 319 -10.40 -15.51 -9.72
C VAL A 319 -9.05 -16.23 -9.75
N GLU A 320 -9.04 -17.44 -10.25
CA GLU A 320 -7.87 -18.30 -10.44
C GLU A 320 -7.32 -18.22 -11.85
#